data_e5967ba31065db193b745d1cf788fb7c
#
_entry.id   e5967ba31065db193b745d1cf788fb7c
#
_cell.length_a   1.000
_cell.length_b   1.000
_cell.length_c   1.000
_cell.angle_alpha   90.00
_cell.angle_beta   90.00
_cell.angle_gamma   90.00
#
_symmetry.space_group_name_H-M   'P 1'
#
loop_
_entity.id
_entity.type
_entity.pdbx_description
1 polymer ?
#
loop_
_entity_poly.entity_id
_entity_poly.type
_entity_poly.pdbx_seq_one_letter_code
_entity_poly.pdbx_strand_id
1 'polypeptide(L)'
;MLKETILKVLGKRYAADSMIELRSGRYDLAFKTDDQGRPILLFIGQKDTNGKIKGERYARRLLMDAEGKLVKDHWDHKGKATAQL
;
A
#
# COMPACT_ATOMS: atom_id res chain seq x y z
N MET A 1 12.77 2.49 -2.17
CA MET A 1 11.96 2.81 -3.34
C MET A 1 11.15 1.60 -3.79
N LEU A 2 9.88 1.77 -4.09
CA LEU A 2 9.02 0.66 -4.50
C LEU A 2 9.35 0.23 -5.93
N LYS A 3 9.44 -1.08 -6.12
CA LYS A 3 9.69 -1.66 -7.44
C LYS A 3 8.45 -1.54 -8.32
N GLU A 4 8.65 -1.54 -9.62
CA GLU A 4 7.57 -1.42 -10.60
C GLU A 4 6.50 -2.50 -10.44
N THR A 5 6.90 -3.75 -10.15
CA THR A 5 5.94 -4.84 -9.93
C THR A 5 5.02 -4.55 -8.75
N ILE A 6 5.54 -3.94 -7.68
CA ILE A 6 4.75 -3.54 -6.52
C ILE A 6 3.85 -2.36 -6.88
N LEU A 7 4.38 -1.38 -7.61
CA LEU A 7 3.59 -0.23 -8.03
C LEU A 7 2.41 -0.63 -8.91
N LYS A 8 2.57 -1.65 -9.76
CA LYS A 8 1.47 -2.18 -10.56
C LYS A 8 0.35 -2.77 -9.71
N VAL A 9 0.72 -3.50 -8.66
CA VAL A 9 -0.25 -4.04 -7.69
C VAL A 9 -0.99 -2.90 -7.01
N LEU A 10 -0.27 -1.87 -6.57
CA LEU A 10 -0.84 -0.74 -5.86
C LEU A 10 -1.64 0.20 -6.77
N GLY A 11 -1.47 0.10 -8.07
CA GLY A 11 -2.22 0.88 -9.06
C GLY A 11 -3.60 0.34 -9.36
N LYS A 12 -3.92 -0.85 -8.89
CA LYS A 12 -5.24 -1.47 -9.09
C LYS A 12 -6.21 -0.99 -8.03
N ARG A 13 -7.49 -1.20 -8.27
CA ARG A 13 -8.53 -0.93 -7.29
C ARG A 13 -9.01 -2.23 -6.66
N TYR A 14 -9.35 -2.13 -5.38
CA TYR A 14 -9.77 -3.25 -4.56
C TYR A 14 -11.07 -2.89 -3.84
N ALA A 15 -11.48 -3.69 -2.87
CA ALA A 15 -12.63 -3.36 -2.03
C ALA A 15 -12.36 -2.06 -1.27
N ALA A 16 -13.38 -1.22 -1.16
CA ALA A 16 -13.26 0.08 -0.46
C ALA A 16 -13.11 -0.12 1.05
N ASP A 17 -12.39 0.79 1.68
CA ASP A 17 -12.24 0.87 3.15
C ASP A 17 -11.84 -0.47 3.77
N SER A 18 -10.91 -1.16 3.12
CA SER A 18 -10.54 -2.53 3.48
C SER A 18 -9.04 -2.67 3.70
N MET A 19 -8.67 -3.70 4.46
CA MET A 19 -7.28 -4.13 4.56
C MET A 19 -7.12 -5.33 3.64
N ILE A 20 -6.22 -5.21 2.67
CA ILE A 20 -5.95 -6.23 1.67
C ILE A 20 -4.58 -6.84 1.95
N GLU A 21 -4.52 -8.17 1.95
CA GLU A 21 -3.26 -8.89 2.09
C GLU A 21 -2.99 -9.66 0.81
N LEU A 22 -1.76 -9.59 0.31
CA LEU A 22 -1.33 -10.43 -0.78
C LEU A 22 0.19 -10.58 -0.78
N ARG A 23 0.67 -11.46 -1.63
CA ARG A 23 2.09 -11.72 -1.76
C ARG A 23 2.55 -11.36 -3.16
N SER A 24 3.68 -10.68 -3.25
CA SER A 24 4.32 -10.35 -4.53
C SER A 24 5.77 -10.81 -4.49
N GLY A 25 6.09 -11.84 -5.28
CA GLY A 25 7.41 -12.46 -5.21
C GLY A 25 7.68 -13.00 -3.80
N ARG A 26 8.74 -12.53 -3.18
CA ARG A 26 9.12 -12.92 -1.82
C ARG A 26 8.62 -11.97 -0.74
N TYR A 27 7.86 -10.94 -1.13
CA TYR A 27 7.37 -9.95 -0.18
C TYR A 27 5.92 -10.20 0.18
N ASP A 28 5.62 -10.07 1.46
CA ASP A 28 4.26 -10.03 1.95
C ASP A 28 3.81 -8.58 1.99
N LEU A 29 2.63 -8.32 1.48
CA LEU A 29 2.04 -6.99 1.41
C LEU A 29 0.76 -6.95 2.21
N ALA A 30 0.56 -5.85 2.93
CA ALA A 30 -0.73 -5.51 3.49
C ALA A 30 -0.96 -4.04 3.20
N PHE A 31 -2.11 -3.71 2.65
CA PHE A 31 -2.41 -2.30 2.37
C PHE A 31 -3.85 -1.97 2.68
N LYS A 32 -4.02 -0.75 3.17
CA LYS A 32 -5.34 -0.19 3.45
C LYS A 32 -5.82 0.59 2.24
N THR A 33 -7.10 0.43 1.89
CA THR A 33 -7.71 1.15 0.78
C THR A 33 -8.56 2.32 1.28
N ASP A 34 -8.76 3.29 0.40
CA ASP A 34 -9.66 4.41 0.64
C ASP A 34 -11.10 4.05 0.24
N ASP A 35 -12.00 5.02 0.28
CA ASP A 35 -13.40 4.83 -0.09
C ASP A 35 -13.62 4.53 -1.56
N GLN A 36 -12.60 4.69 -2.40
CA GLN A 36 -12.63 4.36 -3.82
C GLN A 36 -11.89 3.05 -4.13
N GLY A 37 -11.42 2.35 -3.10
CA GLY A 37 -10.68 1.11 -3.26
C GLY A 37 -9.23 1.29 -3.70
N ARG A 38 -8.70 2.51 -3.58
CA ARG A 38 -7.31 2.78 -3.92
C ARG A 38 -6.41 2.50 -2.72
N PRO A 39 -5.35 1.70 -2.87
CA PRO A 39 -4.38 1.53 -1.79
C PRO A 39 -3.76 2.87 -1.39
N ILE A 40 -3.74 3.18 -0.10
CA ILE A 40 -3.22 4.44 0.42
C ILE A 40 -2.17 4.27 1.51
N LEU A 41 -2.12 3.10 2.16
CA LEU A 41 -1.14 2.80 3.19
C LEU A 41 -0.63 1.39 2.95
N LEU A 42 0.68 1.23 2.83
CA LEU A 42 1.30 -0.05 2.51
C LEU A 42 2.28 -0.46 3.59
N PHE A 43 2.18 -1.73 3.99
CA PHE A 43 3.21 -2.43 4.76
C PHE A 43 3.80 -3.50 3.84
N ILE A 44 5.11 -3.50 3.67
CA ILE A 44 5.80 -4.44 2.80
C ILE A 44 6.99 -5.06 3.55
N GLY A 45 7.09 -6.38 3.53
CA GLY A 45 8.19 -7.06 4.20
C GLY A 45 7.97 -8.55 4.24
N GLN A 46 8.24 -9.16 5.38
CA GLN A 46 8.11 -10.60 5.60
C GLN A 46 7.18 -10.85 6.78
N LYS A 47 6.23 -11.78 6.60
CA LYS A 47 5.39 -12.24 7.70
C LYS A 47 6.23 -13.07 8.66
N ASP A 48 6.07 -12.78 9.95
CA ASP A 48 6.68 -13.60 10.98
C ASP A 48 5.73 -14.76 11.40
N THR A 49 6.13 -15.54 12.39
CA THR A 49 5.35 -16.68 12.85
C THR A 49 4.03 -16.27 13.51
N ASN A 50 3.91 -15.01 13.90
CA ASN A 50 2.69 -14.46 14.50
C ASN A 50 1.77 -13.79 13.48
N GLY A 51 2.12 -13.85 12.21
CA GLY A 51 1.32 -13.24 11.14
C GLY A 51 1.53 -11.75 10.98
N LYS A 52 2.52 -11.16 11.64
CA LYS A 52 2.85 -9.75 11.52
C LYS A 52 3.83 -9.53 10.37
N ILE A 53 3.61 -8.49 9.57
CA ILE A 53 4.55 -8.12 8.53
C ILE A 53 5.56 -7.14 9.12
N LYS A 54 6.82 -7.54 9.09
CA LYS A 54 7.94 -6.70 9.50
C LYS A 54 8.66 -6.20 8.27
N GLY A 55 8.82 -4.89 8.16
CA GLY A 55 9.48 -4.30 7.00
C GLY A 55 9.32 -2.80 6.97
N GLU A 56 8.81 -2.31 5.88
CA GLU A 56 8.72 -0.88 5.61
C GLU A 56 7.27 -0.44 5.45
N ARG A 57 7.00 0.79 5.82
CA ARG A 57 5.69 1.42 5.65
C ARG A 57 5.80 2.54 4.62
N TYR A 58 4.82 2.60 3.74
CA TYR A 58 4.68 3.66 2.73
C TYR A 58 3.28 4.25 2.82
N ALA A 59 3.18 5.54 2.61
CA ALA A 59 1.90 6.23 2.53
C ALA A 59 1.77 6.90 1.15
N ARG A 60 0.61 6.76 0.54
CA ARG A 60 0.33 7.32 -0.77
C ARG A 60 -0.29 8.71 -0.62
N ARG A 61 0.25 9.65 -1.38
CA ARG A 61 -0.30 10.99 -1.44
C ARG A 61 -1.01 11.16 -2.77
N LEU A 62 -2.31 11.36 -2.69
CA LEU A 62 -3.16 11.60 -3.85
C LEU A 62 -3.68 13.02 -3.79
N LEU A 63 -3.48 13.78 -4.86
CA LEU A 63 -3.96 15.15 -4.96
C LEU A 63 -4.84 15.28 -6.19
N MET A 64 -6.07 15.75 -5.99
CA MET A 64 -7.01 16.00 -7.07
C MET A 64 -7.14 17.50 -7.29
N ASP A 65 -7.40 17.91 -8.52
CA ASP A 65 -7.74 19.30 -8.82
C ASP A 65 -9.24 19.55 -8.55
N ALA A 66 -9.68 20.78 -8.81
CA ALA A 66 -11.07 21.18 -8.57
C ALA A 66 -12.07 20.40 -9.42
N GLU A 67 -11.61 19.80 -10.52
CA GLU A 67 -12.46 19.03 -11.44
C GLU A 67 -12.41 17.52 -11.14
N GLY A 68 -11.75 17.14 -10.05
CA GLY A 68 -11.63 15.73 -9.66
C GLY A 68 -10.55 14.97 -10.41
N LYS A 69 -9.71 15.66 -11.19
CA LYS A 69 -8.63 15.02 -11.92
C LYS A 69 -7.43 14.81 -11.03
N LEU A 70 -6.84 13.62 -11.12
CA LEU A 70 -5.64 13.29 -10.34
C LEU A 70 -4.43 14.06 -10.90
N VAL A 71 -3.84 14.94 -10.08
CA VAL A 71 -2.68 15.73 -10.47
C VAL A 71 -1.40 15.30 -9.76
N LYS A 72 -1.50 14.54 -8.67
CA LYS A 72 -0.35 14.00 -7.97
C LYS A 72 -0.68 12.64 -7.38
N ASP A 73 0.23 11.68 -7.60
CA ASP A 73 0.14 10.34 -7.08
C ASP A 73 1.54 9.89 -6.71
N HIS A 74 1.84 9.85 -5.43
CA HIS A 74 3.19 9.60 -4.95
C HIS A 74 3.17 8.74 -3.69
N TRP A 75 4.10 7.79 -3.61
CA TRP A 75 4.29 6.95 -2.43
C TRP A 75 5.50 7.45 -1.64
N ASP A 76 5.27 7.85 -0.40
CA ASP A 76 6.31 8.30 0.52
C ASP A 76 6.73 7.18 1.45
N HIS A 77 8.02 6.93 1.56
CA HIS A 77 8.57 5.99 2.53
C HIS A 77 8.48 6.59 3.93
N LYS A 78 7.89 5.86 4.87
CA LYS A 78 7.67 6.33 6.25
C LYS A 78 8.53 5.59 7.28
N GLY A 79 9.49 4.79 6.83
CA GLY A 79 10.40 4.08 7.70
C GLY A 79 9.96 2.66 8.00
N LYS A 80 10.65 2.04 8.94
CA LYS A 80 10.37 0.67 9.36
C LYS A 80 9.09 0.60 10.17
N ALA A 81 8.35 -0.49 10.01
CA ALA A 81 7.11 -0.71 10.72
C ALA A 81 6.83 -2.19 10.87
N THR A 82 5.98 -2.52 11.86
CA THR A 82 5.43 -3.85 12.02
C THR A 82 3.91 -3.72 11.93
N ALA A 83 3.31 -4.44 11.00
CA ALA A 83 1.87 -4.44 10.81
C ALA A 83 1.29 -5.71 11.38
N GLN A 84 0.30 -5.57 12.24
CA GLN A 84 -0.50 -6.68 12.75
C GLN A 84 -1.77 -6.75 11.91
N LEU A 85 -1.97 -7.91 11.31
CA LEU A 85 -3.08 -8.14 10.40
C LEU A 85 -4.24 -8.85 11.10
#